data_4fead444559b8c1cc021a0f7bfddfeb3
#
_entry.id   4fead444559b8c1cc021a0f7bfddfeb3
#
_cell.length_a   1.000
_cell.length_b   1.000
_cell.length_c   1.000
_cell.angle_alpha   90.00
_cell.angle_beta   90.00
_cell.angle_gamma   90.00
#
_symmetry.space_group_name_H-M   'P 1'
#
loop_
_entity.id
_entity.type
_entity.pdbx_description
1 polymer ?
#
loop_
_entity_poly.entity_id
_entity_poly.type
_entity_poly.pdbx_seq_one_letter_code
_entity_poly.pdbx_strand_id
1 'polypeptide(L)'
;MAHAVDIRLSDMFDAAEHAARCLVLTSQADQRAARRRDREILFLAPRICVRAVYWRKLGPKQKVIHLARALAEIHPDWMFTHSTAAVLHGLYISYADIQKDGKPLLHVRGKSKTLVYPEFTVKTGLFLPEIRVKKQVLGLPAADAMTTALECACSLTFPKALAIADSADRFYGLGRGAMLSVIEQCGRGLRGIKTARRAFSHANPASENGGESIARGVMIEEGFQEPLVQVPVIDCIDGEEYRTDFAWMDEVRAIAFGELDGQEKLLNEEMRAGRSVAHAVRDERLRESRLTINGVKVVRFTMEIVENRQAFTNLLDAYGIPRVR
;
A
#
# COMPACT_ATOMS: atom_id res chain seq x y z
N MET A 1 -5.21 -41.74 21.05
CA MET A 1 -4.95 -40.37 21.59
C MET A 1 -4.22 -39.48 20.54
N ALA A 2 -3.13 -39.91 19.93
CA ALA A 2 -2.42 -39.10 18.91
C ALA A 2 -3.32 -38.71 17.73
N HIS A 3 -4.11 -39.62 17.16
CA HIS A 3 -4.99 -39.37 16.03
C HIS A 3 -6.10 -38.33 16.36
N ALA A 4 -6.68 -38.35 17.54
CA ALA A 4 -7.69 -37.35 18.01
C ALA A 4 -7.11 -35.95 18.16
N VAL A 5 -5.85 -35.83 18.64
CA VAL A 5 -5.15 -34.55 18.72
C VAL A 5 -4.84 -33.99 17.32
N ASP A 6 -4.52 -34.87 16.38
CA ASP A 6 -4.22 -34.50 15.00
C ASP A 6 -5.46 -33.98 14.28
N ILE A 7 -6.61 -34.63 14.43
CA ILE A 7 -7.89 -34.16 13.87
C ILE A 7 -8.24 -32.79 14.45
N ARG A 8 -8.24 -32.65 15.78
CA ARG A 8 -8.55 -31.39 16.45
C ARG A 8 -7.63 -30.26 16.01
N LEU A 9 -6.32 -30.52 15.85
CA LEU A 9 -5.38 -29.51 15.40
C LEU A 9 -5.65 -29.08 13.95
N SER A 10 -6.05 -30.01 13.08
CA SER A 10 -6.48 -29.69 11.73
C SER A 10 -7.70 -28.76 11.71
N ASP A 11 -8.74 -29.11 12.48
CA ASP A 11 -9.94 -28.30 12.58
C ASP A 11 -9.65 -26.87 13.10
N MET A 12 -8.71 -26.75 14.06
CA MET A 12 -8.28 -25.44 14.57
C MET A 12 -7.59 -24.61 13.47
N PHE A 13 -6.76 -25.22 12.62
CA PHE A 13 -6.15 -24.53 11.49
C PHE A 13 -7.19 -24.12 10.46
N ASP A 14 -8.14 -24.99 10.11
CA ASP A 14 -9.20 -24.70 9.14
C ASP A 14 -10.05 -23.52 9.62
N ALA A 15 -10.41 -23.50 10.90
CA ALA A 15 -11.14 -22.39 11.51
C ALA A 15 -10.33 -21.07 11.51
N ALA A 16 -9.02 -21.15 11.77
CA ALA A 16 -8.14 -19.97 11.76
C ALA A 16 -7.97 -19.41 10.35
N GLU A 17 -7.76 -20.27 9.36
CA GLU A 17 -7.62 -19.91 7.94
C GLU A 17 -8.92 -19.30 7.40
N HIS A 18 -10.09 -19.89 7.73
CA HIS A 18 -11.39 -19.33 7.38
C HIS A 18 -11.62 -17.94 8.00
N ALA A 19 -11.16 -17.73 9.23
CA ALA A 19 -11.20 -16.44 9.91
C ALA A 19 -10.09 -15.46 9.45
N ALA A 20 -9.30 -15.84 8.45
CA ALA A 20 -8.15 -15.09 7.95
C ALA A 20 -7.21 -14.63 9.06
N ARG A 21 -6.81 -15.52 9.97
CA ARG A 21 -5.89 -15.25 11.09
C ARG A 21 -4.85 -16.36 11.25
N CYS A 22 -3.73 -16.06 11.89
CA CYS A 22 -2.84 -17.08 12.38
C CYS A 22 -3.44 -17.78 13.59
N LEU A 23 -3.16 -19.08 13.76
CA LEU A 23 -3.63 -19.86 14.91
C LEU A 23 -2.86 -19.49 16.16
N VAL A 24 -3.57 -19.23 17.26
CA VAL A 24 -3.00 -19.01 18.59
C VAL A 24 -3.19 -20.29 19.41
N LEU A 25 -2.08 -20.94 19.78
CA LEU A 25 -2.10 -22.16 20.58
C LEU A 25 -1.99 -21.83 22.07
N THR A 26 -3.06 -22.09 22.82
CA THR A 26 -3.11 -21.85 24.27
C THR A 26 -2.63 -23.06 25.08
N SER A 27 -2.87 -24.28 24.60
CA SER A 27 -2.50 -25.53 25.23
C SER A 27 -1.04 -25.92 24.93
N GLN A 28 -0.29 -26.33 25.92
CA GLN A 28 1.05 -26.89 25.75
C GLN A 28 1.05 -28.20 24.95
N ALA A 29 -0.01 -29.01 25.08
CA ALA A 29 -0.15 -30.25 24.34
C ALA A 29 -0.26 -29.97 22.83
N ASP A 30 -1.09 -28.98 22.42
CA ASP A 30 -1.25 -28.57 21.03
C ASP A 30 0.03 -27.94 20.47
N GLN A 31 0.73 -27.15 21.28
CA GLN A 31 2.03 -26.58 20.89
C GLN A 31 3.06 -27.68 20.61
N ARG A 32 3.12 -28.73 21.45
CA ARG A 32 4.02 -29.87 21.24
C ARG A 32 3.62 -30.67 20.01
N ALA A 33 2.32 -30.89 19.78
CA ALA A 33 1.82 -31.60 18.61
C ALA A 33 2.14 -30.84 17.31
N ALA A 34 1.92 -29.52 17.30
CA ALA A 34 2.24 -28.66 16.16
C ALA A 34 3.75 -28.63 15.88
N ARG A 35 4.61 -28.57 16.88
CA ARG A 35 6.09 -28.56 16.73
C ARG A 35 6.67 -29.86 16.15
N ARG A 36 5.96 -31.00 16.28
CA ARG A 36 6.36 -32.26 15.66
C ARG A 36 6.14 -32.26 14.15
N ARG A 37 5.42 -31.27 13.62
CA ARG A 37 5.07 -31.09 12.20
C ARG A 37 5.79 -29.88 11.60
N ASP A 38 7.07 -29.73 11.89
CA ASP A 38 7.94 -28.60 11.53
C ASP A 38 7.97 -28.30 10.01
N ARG A 39 7.76 -29.30 9.16
CA ARG A 39 7.68 -29.14 7.71
C ARG A 39 6.32 -28.59 7.21
N GLU A 40 5.26 -28.83 7.97
CA GLU A 40 3.89 -28.43 7.62
C GLU A 40 3.44 -27.16 8.32
N ILE A 41 3.93 -26.93 9.54
CA ILE A 41 3.51 -25.86 10.42
C ILE A 41 4.68 -24.90 10.68
N LEU A 42 4.46 -23.63 10.31
CA LEU A 42 5.39 -22.54 10.55
C LEU A 42 5.01 -21.82 11.85
N PHE A 43 5.93 -21.76 12.81
CA PHE A 43 5.80 -20.93 14.00
C PHE A 43 6.35 -19.54 13.71
N LEU A 44 5.48 -18.52 13.79
CA LEU A 44 5.86 -17.11 13.67
C LEU A 44 6.32 -16.54 15.01
N ALA A 45 5.76 -17.09 16.12
CA ALA A 45 6.13 -16.80 17.50
C ALA A 45 5.83 -18.02 18.39
N PRO A 46 6.22 -18.05 19.66
CA PRO A 46 6.06 -19.24 20.51
C PRO A 46 4.68 -19.88 20.53
N ARG A 47 3.62 -19.09 20.39
CA ARG A 47 2.23 -19.53 20.44
C ARG A 47 1.47 -19.27 19.13
N ILE A 48 2.07 -18.58 18.18
CA ILE A 48 1.45 -18.16 16.92
C ILE A 48 2.00 -19.02 15.79
N CYS A 49 1.14 -19.75 15.11
CA CYS A 49 1.55 -20.63 14.02
C CYS A 49 0.53 -20.61 12.87
N VAL A 50 0.95 -21.17 11.74
CA VAL A 50 0.17 -21.21 10.50
C VAL A 50 0.62 -22.40 9.66
N ARG A 51 -0.24 -22.98 8.83
CA ARG A 51 0.20 -23.96 7.82
C ARG A 51 1.14 -23.30 6.82
N ALA A 52 2.30 -23.90 6.58
CA ALA A 52 3.32 -23.35 5.69
C ALA A 52 2.81 -23.19 4.23
N VAL A 53 2.00 -24.13 3.76
CA VAL A 53 1.40 -24.09 2.42
C VAL A 53 0.42 -22.92 2.29
N TYR A 54 -0.43 -22.71 3.30
CA TYR A 54 -1.37 -21.59 3.34
C TYR A 54 -0.64 -20.25 3.40
N TRP A 55 0.35 -20.12 4.31
CA TRP A 55 1.12 -18.89 4.49
C TRP A 55 1.86 -18.42 3.22
N ARG A 56 2.38 -19.39 2.43
CA ARG A 56 3.06 -19.08 1.17
C ARG A 56 2.14 -18.48 0.11
N LYS A 57 0.86 -18.82 0.13
CA LYS A 57 -0.15 -18.27 -0.80
C LYS A 57 -0.59 -16.84 -0.46
N LEU A 58 -0.37 -16.40 0.78
CA LEU A 58 -0.78 -15.09 1.23
C LEU A 58 0.17 -14.00 0.70
N GLY A 59 -0.42 -12.94 0.17
CA GLY A 59 0.32 -11.72 -0.16
C GLY A 59 0.78 -10.95 1.11
N PRO A 60 1.70 -9.99 0.97
CA PRO A 60 2.26 -9.26 2.10
C PRO A 60 1.23 -8.60 3.02
N LYS A 61 0.24 -7.90 2.47
CA LYS A 61 -0.84 -7.27 3.24
C LYS A 61 -1.70 -8.30 3.99
N GLN A 62 -1.99 -9.42 3.35
CA GLN A 62 -2.75 -10.51 3.98
C GLN A 62 -1.99 -11.09 5.17
N LYS A 63 -0.67 -11.30 5.05
CA LYS A 63 0.18 -11.78 6.14
C LYS A 63 0.16 -10.83 7.35
N VAL A 64 0.21 -9.52 7.11
CA VAL A 64 0.08 -8.50 8.16
C VAL A 64 -1.28 -8.62 8.87
N ILE A 65 -2.38 -8.73 8.13
CA ILE A 65 -3.74 -8.84 8.69
C ILE A 65 -3.89 -10.12 9.53
N HIS A 66 -3.42 -11.27 9.01
CA HIS A 66 -3.50 -12.55 9.71
C HIS A 66 -2.74 -12.52 11.04
N LEU A 67 -1.54 -11.95 11.03
CA LEU A 67 -0.71 -11.85 12.23
C LEU A 67 -1.29 -10.80 13.20
N ALA A 68 -1.81 -9.69 12.71
CA ALA A 68 -2.46 -8.67 13.53
C ALA A 68 -3.67 -9.23 14.29
N ARG A 69 -4.50 -10.07 13.65
CA ARG A 69 -5.64 -10.73 14.30
C ARG A 69 -5.20 -11.66 15.43
N ALA A 70 -4.15 -12.45 15.22
CA ALA A 70 -3.61 -13.30 16.27
C ALA A 70 -3.02 -12.50 17.45
N LEU A 71 -2.34 -11.39 17.14
CA LEU A 71 -1.76 -10.51 18.17
C LEU A 71 -2.84 -9.78 18.98
N ALA A 72 -3.93 -9.35 18.35
CA ALA A 72 -5.03 -8.71 19.04
C ALA A 72 -5.74 -9.66 20.03
N GLU A 73 -5.79 -10.97 19.73
CA GLU A 73 -6.29 -11.99 20.64
C GLU A 73 -5.41 -12.13 21.88
N ILE A 74 -4.09 -12.07 21.71
CA ILE A 74 -3.12 -12.22 22.81
C ILE A 74 -2.95 -10.91 23.60
N HIS A 75 -3.04 -9.77 22.92
CA HIS A 75 -2.78 -8.43 23.45
C HIS A 75 -3.94 -7.48 23.17
N PRO A 76 -5.08 -7.62 23.86
CA PRO A 76 -6.27 -6.82 23.60
C PRO A 76 -6.11 -5.32 23.93
N ASP A 77 -5.07 -4.96 24.69
CA ASP A 77 -4.70 -3.58 24.99
C ASP A 77 -3.87 -2.91 23.89
N TRP A 78 -3.39 -3.67 22.90
CA TRP A 78 -2.65 -3.10 21.80
C TRP A 78 -3.56 -2.35 20.84
N MET A 79 -2.99 -1.34 20.20
CA MET A 79 -3.57 -0.61 19.08
C MET A 79 -2.61 -0.65 17.91
N PHE A 80 -3.07 -1.06 16.74
CA PHE A 80 -2.28 -1.00 15.52
C PHE A 80 -2.18 0.44 15.03
N THR A 81 -0.99 0.83 14.57
CA THR A 81 -0.66 2.20 14.18
C THR A 81 0.17 2.20 12.90
N HIS A 82 0.49 3.37 12.37
CA HIS A 82 1.43 3.54 11.28
C HIS A 82 1.14 2.61 10.07
N SER A 83 2.16 1.95 9.48
CA SER A 83 1.99 1.10 8.30
C SER A 83 1.04 -0.09 8.52
N THR A 84 0.93 -0.62 9.74
CA THR A 84 -0.07 -1.66 10.03
C THR A 84 -1.48 -1.11 9.96
N ALA A 85 -1.74 0.04 10.58
CA ALA A 85 -3.04 0.70 10.47
C ALA A 85 -3.32 1.09 9.01
N ALA A 86 -2.31 1.54 8.24
CA ALA A 86 -2.45 1.82 6.82
C ALA A 86 -2.91 0.58 6.02
N VAL A 87 -2.35 -0.61 6.31
CA VAL A 87 -2.83 -1.87 5.72
C VAL A 87 -4.28 -2.15 6.10
N LEU A 88 -4.64 -1.98 7.37
CA LEU A 88 -6.01 -2.22 7.86
C LEU A 88 -7.03 -1.27 7.22
N HIS A 89 -6.65 -0.02 7.01
CA HIS A 89 -7.45 1.00 6.32
C HIS A 89 -7.47 0.84 4.79
N GLY A 90 -6.66 -0.05 4.22
CA GLY A 90 -6.54 -0.21 2.76
C GLY A 90 -5.76 0.90 2.07
N LEU A 91 -5.01 1.73 2.81
CA LEU A 91 -4.22 2.81 2.24
C LEU A 91 -3.09 2.29 1.34
N TYR A 92 -2.60 3.15 0.45
CA TYR A 92 -1.52 2.83 -0.47
C TYR A 92 -0.17 2.81 0.26
N ILE A 93 0.15 1.66 0.83
CA ILE A 93 1.41 1.40 1.52
C ILE A 93 2.28 0.42 0.73
N SER A 94 3.55 0.74 0.56
CA SER A 94 4.51 -0.12 -0.14
C SER A 94 4.76 -1.41 0.65
N TYR A 95 4.94 -2.53 -0.06
CA TYR A 95 5.28 -3.81 0.56
C TYR A 95 6.58 -3.76 1.35
N ALA A 96 7.55 -2.95 0.92
CA ALA A 96 8.81 -2.74 1.64
C ALA A 96 8.60 -2.11 3.05
N ASP A 97 7.52 -1.35 3.24
CA ASP A 97 7.25 -0.65 4.51
C ASP A 97 6.42 -1.49 5.50
N ILE A 98 5.98 -2.68 5.09
CA ILE A 98 5.23 -3.65 5.90
C ILE A 98 5.94 -4.99 6.07
N GLN A 99 7.19 -5.08 5.62
CA GLN A 99 8.02 -6.27 5.75
C GLN A 99 9.43 -5.88 6.18
N LYS A 100 10.09 -6.79 6.89
CA LYS A 100 11.51 -6.76 7.18
C LYS A 100 12.06 -8.16 6.97
N ASP A 101 13.11 -8.29 6.17
CA ASP A 101 13.74 -9.58 5.83
C ASP A 101 12.73 -10.64 5.35
N GLY A 102 11.75 -10.23 4.53
CA GLY A 102 10.68 -11.07 4.00
C GLY A 102 9.59 -11.47 5.02
N LYS A 103 9.67 -10.98 6.25
CA LYS A 103 8.67 -11.22 7.31
C LYS A 103 7.77 -10.01 7.50
N PRO A 104 6.49 -10.20 7.84
CA PRO A 104 5.61 -9.09 8.17
C PRO A 104 6.18 -8.22 9.29
N LEU A 105 6.08 -6.91 9.17
CA LEU A 105 6.44 -5.96 10.20
C LEU A 105 5.19 -5.20 10.66
N LEU A 106 4.91 -5.26 11.97
CA LEU A 106 3.73 -4.65 12.56
C LEU A 106 4.09 -3.49 13.49
N HIS A 107 3.41 -2.38 13.31
CA HIS A 107 3.52 -1.22 14.17
C HIS A 107 2.40 -1.23 15.21
N VAL A 108 2.78 -1.21 16.47
CA VAL A 108 1.85 -1.33 17.60
C VAL A 108 2.10 -0.25 18.66
N ARG A 109 1.03 0.13 19.35
CA ARG A 109 1.06 0.96 20.54
C ARG A 109 0.37 0.22 21.66
N GLY A 110 1.03 0.10 22.81
CA GLY A 110 0.51 -0.55 23.99
C GLY A 110 1.03 0.10 25.25
N LYS A 111 0.50 -0.28 26.41
CA LYS A 111 0.87 0.27 27.71
C LYS A 111 2.31 -0.08 28.14
N SER A 112 2.76 -1.30 27.83
CA SER A 112 4.11 -1.76 28.18
C SER A 112 5.17 -1.07 27.33
N LYS A 113 6.29 -0.68 27.93
CA LYS A 113 7.47 -0.19 27.22
C LYS A 113 8.28 -1.30 26.57
N THR A 114 8.15 -2.54 27.05
CA THR A 114 8.89 -3.71 26.55
C THR A 114 8.28 -4.17 25.23
N LEU A 115 9.11 -4.35 24.22
CA LEU A 115 8.71 -4.91 22.94
C LEU A 115 8.62 -6.43 23.07
N VAL A 116 7.43 -6.97 22.83
CA VAL A 116 7.21 -8.41 22.71
C VAL A 116 7.26 -8.73 21.22
N TYR A 117 7.97 -9.78 20.82
CA TYR A 117 8.20 -10.15 19.42
C TYR A 117 8.99 -9.10 18.62
N PRO A 118 10.23 -8.76 19.03
CA PRO A 118 11.03 -7.72 18.35
C PRO A 118 11.36 -8.06 16.90
N GLU A 119 11.26 -9.32 16.52
CA GLU A 119 11.50 -9.82 15.17
C GLU A 119 10.45 -9.37 14.13
N PHE A 120 9.24 -9.01 14.57
CA PHE A 120 8.17 -8.55 13.66
C PHE A 120 7.26 -7.45 14.23
N THR A 121 7.53 -6.93 15.41
CA THR A 121 6.78 -5.79 15.97
C THR A 121 7.69 -4.60 16.23
N VAL A 122 7.17 -3.41 15.93
CA VAL A 122 7.80 -2.11 16.23
C VAL A 122 6.83 -1.29 17.06
N LYS A 123 7.31 -0.73 18.17
CA LYS A 123 6.53 0.26 18.93
C LYS A 123 6.65 1.61 18.28
N THR A 124 5.53 2.16 17.87
CA THR A 124 5.48 3.49 17.27
C THR A 124 5.41 4.54 18.38
N GLY A 125 6.40 5.42 18.38
CA GLY A 125 6.52 6.50 19.37
C GLY A 125 5.89 7.81 18.98
N LEU A 126 5.27 7.92 17.79
CA LEU A 126 4.60 9.14 17.41
C LEU A 126 3.35 9.31 18.28
N PHE A 127 3.37 10.37 19.06
CA PHE A 127 2.34 10.63 20.03
C PHE A 127 1.60 11.91 19.63
N LEU A 128 0.39 11.76 19.15
CA LEU A 128 -0.54 12.85 18.94
C LEU A 128 -1.58 12.79 20.07
N PRO A 129 -1.37 13.56 21.16
CA PRO A 129 -2.24 13.50 22.34
C PRO A 129 -3.70 13.80 22.03
N GLU A 130 -3.94 14.63 21.02
CA GLU A 130 -5.24 15.21 20.69
C GLU A 130 -6.03 14.40 19.65
N ILE A 131 -5.34 13.45 18.93
CA ILE A 131 -5.96 12.63 17.89
C ILE A 131 -5.91 11.15 18.30
N ARG A 132 -6.47 10.84 19.48
CA ARG A 132 -6.49 9.46 20.02
C ARG A 132 -7.80 8.76 19.74
N VAL A 133 -8.18 8.60 18.50
CA VAL A 133 -9.38 7.81 18.24
C VAL A 133 -8.97 6.38 17.90
N LYS A 134 -9.09 5.49 18.90
CA LYS A 134 -9.06 4.05 18.67
C LYS A 134 -10.32 3.69 17.90
N LYS A 135 -10.17 3.23 16.68
CA LYS A 135 -11.26 2.72 15.85
C LYS A 135 -11.18 1.20 15.75
N GLN A 136 -12.30 0.58 15.46
CA GLN A 136 -12.33 -0.81 15.03
C GLN A 136 -12.25 -0.83 13.50
N VAL A 137 -11.14 -1.34 12.97
CA VAL A 137 -10.88 -1.45 11.54
C VAL A 137 -10.69 -2.91 11.20
N LEU A 138 -11.54 -3.49 10.38
CA LEU A 138 -11.60 -4.94 10.13
C LEU A 138 -11.72 -5.78 11.42
N GLY A 139 -12.41 -5.24 12.43
CA GLY A 139 -12.54 -5.86 13.76
C GLY A 139 -11.28 -5.75 14.65
N LEU A 140 -10.28 -4.95 14.26
CA LEU A 140 -9.02 -4.78 14.99
C LEU A 140 -8.90 -3.35 15.55
N PRO A 141 -8.33 -3.21 16.76
CA PRO A 141 -8.10 -1.90 17.36
C PRO A 141 -6.98 -1.17 16.62
N ALA A 142 -7.29 -0.12 15.89
CA ALA A 142 -6.33 0.66 15.12
C ALA A 142 -6.49 2.17 15.34
N ALA A 143 -5.45 2.93 15.01
CA ALA A 143 -5.55 4.38 14.87
C ALA A 143 -6.54 4.72 13.75
N ASP A 144 -7.23 5.86 13.86
CA ASP A 144 -8.12 6.34 12.79
C ASP A 144 -7.35 6.70 11.51
N ALA A 145 -8.07 6.90 10.41
CA ALA A 145 -7.46 7.14 9.10
C ALA A 145 -6.60 8.42 9.06
N MET A 146 -7.04 9.50 9.69
CA MET A 146 -6.30 10.78 9.73
C MET A 146 -4.99 10.63 10.52
N THR A 147 -5.06 10.05 11.72
CA THR A 147 -3.88 9.75 12.54
C THR A 147 -2.92 8.83 11.79
N THR A 148 -3.44 7.79 11.16
CA THR A 148 -2.65 6.82 10.37
C THR A 148 -1.94 7.52 9.20
N ALA A 149 -2.66 8.36 8.44
CA ALA A 149 -2.09 9.10 7.32
C ALA A 149 -0.96 10.03 7.79
N LEU A 150 -1.15 10.76 8.89
CA LEU A 150 -0.15 11.66 9.42
C LEU A 150 1.08 10.91 9.97
N GLU A 151 0.89 9.81 10.72
CA GLU A 151 1.99 8.97 11.22
C GLU A 151 2.84 8.41 10.08
N CYS A 152 2.22 7.89 9.04
CA CYS A 152 2.92 7.37 7.86
C CYS A 152 3.62 8.50 7.11
N ALA A 153 2.94 9.61 6.83
CA ALA A 153 3.53 10.72 6.08
C ALA A 153 4.72 11.39 6.79
N CYS A 154 4.74 11.36 8.14
CA CYS A 154 5.88 11.86 8.92
C CYS A 154 7.12 10.95 8.87
N SER A 155 6.99 9.68 8.52
CA SER A 155 8.06 8.69 8.62
C SER A 155 8.55 8.14 7.28
N LEU A 156 7.72 8.26 6.24
CA LEU A 156 8.03 7.80 4.89
C LEU A 156 8.75 8.88 4.06
N THR A 157 9.35 8.48 2.94
CA THR A 157 9.83 9.42 1.93
C THR A 157 8.65 10.15 1.28
N PHE A 158 8.89 11.33 0.71
CA PHE A 158 7.80 12.14 0.13
C PHE A 158 6.94 11.39 -0.89
N PRO A 159 7.48 10.62 -1.87
CA PRO A 159 6.64 9.88 -2.80
C PRO A 159 5.73 8.85 -2.13
N LYS A 160 6.23 8.14 -1.13
CA LYS A 160 5.44 7.18 -0.36
C LYS A 160 4.43 7.86 0.56
N ALA A 161 4.79 8.99 1.16
CA ALA A 161 3.89 9.82 1.95
C ALA A 161 2.75 10.37 1.10
N LEU A 162 3.04 10.73 -0.16
CA LEU A 162 2.03 11.17 -1.12
C LEU A 162 1.03 10.06 -1.45
N ALA A 163 1.49 8.82 -1.63
CA ALA A 163 0.61 7.68 -1.85
C ALA A 163 -0.35 7.45 -0.67
N ILE A 164 0.13 7.61 0.55
CA ILE A 164 -0.71 7.59 1.75
C ILE A 164 -1.74 8.72 1.72
N ALA A 165 -1.31 9.96 1.40
CA ALA A 165 -2.19 11.12 1.37
C ALA A 165 -3.29 10.98 0.31
N ASP A 166 -2.94 10.56 -0.90
CA ASP A 166 -3.88 10.33 -2.01
C ASP A 166 -4.94 9.29 -1.63
N SER A 167 -4.50 8.14 -1.10
CA SER A 167 -5.41 7.07 -0.70
C SER A 167 -6.28 7.44 0.51
N ALA A 168 -5.75 8.21 1.44
CA ALA A 168 -6.50 8.69 2.60
C ALA A 168 -7.61 9.67 2.17
N ASP A 169 -7.32 10.53 1.19
CA ASP A 169 -8.33 11.39 0.60
C ASP A 169 -9.34 10.57 -0.22
N ARG A 170 -8.87 9.67 -1.09
CA ARG A 170 -9.72 8.85 -1.95
C ARG A 170 -10.72 7.97 -1.18
N PHE A 171 -10.27 7.28 -0.13
CA PHE A 171 -11.10 6.28 0.57
C PHE A 171 -11.87 6.85 1.75
N TYR A 172 -11.42 7.97 2.31
CA TYR A 172 -12.00 8.54 3.53
C TYR A 172 -12.46 10.00 3.35
N GLY A 173 -12.23 10.60 2.18
CA GLY A 173 -12.63 11.98 1.90
C GLY A 173 -12.01 12.98 2.87
N LEU A 174 -10.76 12.74 3.32
CA LEU A 174 -10.14 13.60 4.32
C LEU A 174 -9.91 15.02 3.83
N GLY A 175 -9.70 15.18 2.53
CA GLY A 175 -9.49 16.48 1.90
C GLY A 175 -8.17 17.14 2.28
N ARG A 176 -7.52 17.78 1.32
CA ARG A 176 -6.26 18.51 1.53
C ARG A 176 -6.34 19.52 2.65
N GLY A 177 -7.43 20.30 2.71
CA GLY A 177 -7.63 21.33 3.73
C GLY A 177 -7.68 20.79 5.15
N ALA A 178 -8.42 19.70 5.38
CA ALA A 178 -8.52 19.05 6.68
C ALA A 178 -7.18 18.45 7.11
N MET A 179 -6.47 17.77 6.20
CA MET A 179 -5.14 17.21 6.48
C MET A 179 -4.12 18.30 6.85
N LEU A 180 -4.10 19.43 6.15
CA LEU A 180 -3.22 20.54 6.47
C LEU A 180 -3.63 21.22 7.79
N SER A 181 -4.92 21.35 8.08
CA SER A 181 -5.41 21.89 9.35
C SER A 181 -4.94 21.07 10.56
N VAL A 182 -4.96 19.74 10.45
CA VAL A 182 -4.42 18.86 11.51
C VAL A 182 -2.93 19.08 11.73
N ILE A 183 -2.15 19.29 10.65
CA ILE A 183 -0.73 19.62 10.76
C ILE A 183 -0.51 20.95 11.50
N GLU A 184 -1.32 21.97 11.22
CA GLU A 184 -1.22 23.27 11.92
C GLU A 184 -1.54 23.15 13.41
N GLN A 185 -2.56 22.35 13.74
CA GLN A 185 -3.02 22.20 15.13
C GLN A 185 -2.06 21.38 16.00
N CYS A 186 -1.54 20.27 15.49
CA CYS A 186 -0.78 19.31 16.30
C CYS A 186 0.57 18.89 15.71
N GLY A 187 0.97 19.44 14.56
CA GLY A 187 2.23 19.07 13.90
C GLY A 187 3.48 19.73 14.46
N ARG A 188 3.35 20.74 15.34
CA ARG A 188 4.51 21.50 15.85
C ARG A 188 5.48 20.60 16.62
N GLY A 189 6.74 20.57 16.17
CA GLY A 189 7.80 19.76 16.80
C GLY A 189 7.79 18.30 16.40
N LEU A 190 6.88 17.82 15.58
CA LEU A 190 6.90 16.45 15.08
C LEU A 190 8.01 16.24 14.05
N ARG A 191 8.78 15.18 14.26
CA ARG A 191 9.78 14.75 13.27
C ARG A 191 9.07 14.36 11.97
N GLY A 192 9.58 14.82 10.82
CA GLY A 192 9.02 14.51 9.51
C GLY A 192 7.81 15.33 9.10
N ILE A 193 7.35 16.28 9.93
CA ILE A 193 6.16 17.10 9.64
C ILE A 193 6.29 17.91 8.33
N LYS A 194 7.50 18.26 7.90
CA LYS A 194 7.73 18.95 6.62
C LYS A 194 7.36 18.04 5.45
N THR A 195 7.72 16.75 5.53
CA THR A 195 7.35 15.74 4.53
C THR A 195 5.85 15.53 4.48
N ALA A 196 5.22 15.38 5.65
CA ALA A 196 3.77 15.23 5.74
C ALA A 196 3.03 16.46 5.17
N ARG A 197 3.46 17.68 5.53
CA ARG A 197 2.89 18.92 4.99
C ARG A 197 3.00 18.96 3.46
N ARG A 198 4.17 18.66 2.91
CA ARG A 198 4.39 18.60 1.47
C ARG A 198 3.49 17.55 0.82
N ALA A 199 3.43 16.34 1.36
CA ALA A 199 2.58 15.29 0.83
C ALA A 199 1.09 15.69 0.84
N PHE A 200 0.59 16.22 1.95
CA PHE A 200 -0.80 16.64 2.06
C PHE A 200 -1.13 17.85 1.17
N SER A 201 -0.14 18.74 0.89
CA SER A 201 -0.35 19.86 -0.03
C SER A 201 -0.48 19.42 -1.49
N HIS A 202 0.05 18.25 -1.85
CA HIS A 202 -0.06 17.65 -3.19
C HIS A 202 -1.10 16.51 -3.27
N ALA A 203 -1.84 16.22 -2.18
CA ALA A 203 -2.81 15.14 -2.18
C ALA A 203 -3.84 15.26 -3.30
N ASN A 204 -4.09 14.17 -4.01
CA ASN A 204 -5.05 14.09 -5.10
C ASN A 204 -5.77 12.73 -5.09
N PRO A 205 -7.07 12.69 -4.77
CA PRO A 205 -7.84 11.45 -4.68
C PRO A 205 -8.08 10.76 -6.02
N ALA A 206 -7.73 11.39 -7.14
CA ALA A 206 -7.89 10.79 -8.46
C ALA A 206 -6.89 9.67 -8.75
N SER A 207 -5.70 9.66 -8.12
CA SER A 207 -4.75 8.54 -8.27
C SER A 207 -5.41 7.21 -7.93
N GLU A 208 -5.33 6.22 -8.83
CA GLU A 208 -6.06 4.96 -8.68
C GLU A 208 -5.29 3.92 -7.86
N ASN A 209 -3.97 4.03 -7.81
CA ASN A 209 -3.13 3.13 -7.04
C ASN A 209 -1.88 3.81 -6.47
N GLY A 210 -1.19 3.10 -5.57
CA GLY A 210 0.00 3.62 -4.91
C GLY A 210 1.21 3.79 -5.84
N GLY A 211 1.29 3.05 -6.92
CA GLY A 211 2.35 3.18 -7.92
C GLY A 211 2.25 4.54 -8.65
N GLU A 212 1.06 4.92 -9.09
CA GLU A 212 0.80 6.23 -9.69
C GLU A 212 1.17 7.36 -8.74
N SER A 213 0.73 7.27 -7.48
CA SER A 213 1.05 8.30 -6.48
C SER A 213 2.56 8.41 -6.23
N ILE A 214 3.28 7.27 -6.16
CA ILE A 214 4.73 7.24 -5.98
C ILE A 214 5.43 7.85 -7.20
N ALA A 215 5.04 7.45 -8.42
CA ALA A 215 5.62 8.01 -9.64
C ALA A 215 5.42 9.53 -9.70
N ARG A 216 4.21 10.03 -9.42
CA ARG A 216 3.92 11.46 -9.32
C ARG A 216 4.79 12.16 -8.27
N GLY A 217 4.95 11.54 -7.11
CA GLY A 217 5.81 12.06 -6.06
C GLY A 217 7.28 12.15 -6.49
N VAL A 218 7.77 11.17 -7.25
CA VAL A 218 9.13 11.21 -7.82
C VAL A 218 9.26 12.34 -8.82
N MET A 219 8.29 12.51 -9.74
CA MET A 219 8.28 13.61 -10.71
C MET A 219 8.38 14.98 -10.01
N ILE A 220 7.60 15.19 -8.96
CA ILE A 220 7.62 16.42 -8.16
C ILE A 220 8.97 16.62 -7.43
N GLU A 221 9.56 15.55 -6.89
CA GLU A 221 10.89 15.64 -6.22
C GLU A 221 12.01 15.99 -7.18
N GLU A 222 11.97 15.42 -8.39
CA GLU A 222 12.95 15.68 -9.43
C GLU A 222 12.72 17.01 -10.17
N GLY A 223 11.73 17.80 -9.75
CA GLY A 223 11.45 19.13 -10.29
C GLY A 223 10.74 19.16 -11.62
N PHE A 224 10.05 18.10 -12.01
CA PHE A 224 9.17 18.13 -13.16
C PHE A 224 7.83 18.81 -12.80
N GLN A 225 7.17 19.35 -13.82
CA GLN A 225 5.81 19.84 -13.68
C GLN A 225 4.92 18.71 -13.13
N GLU A 226 4.16 19.01 -12.08
CA GLU A 226 3.20 18.06 -11.55
C GLU A 226 2.18 17.69 -12.62
N PRO A 227 2.03 16.40 -12.96
CA PRO A 227 1.06 15.99 -13.95
C PRO A 227 -0.37 16.08 -13.41
N LEU A 228 -1.32 16.29 -14.28
CA LEU A 228 -2.71 15.94 -14.05
C LEU A 228 -2.81 14.41 -14.00
N VAL A 229 -3.71 13.87 -13.20
CA VAL A 229 -3.89 12.42 -13.03
C VAL A 229 -5.25 11.97 -13.53
N GLN A 230 -5.33 10.77 -14.10
CA GLN A 230 -6.54 10.12 -14.58
C GLN A 230 -7.35 11.01 -15.54
N VAL A 231 -6.65 11.57 -16.53
CA VAL A 231 -7.26 12.52 -17.47
C VAL A 231 -8.01 11.77 -18.56
N PRO A 232 -9.31 12.09 -18.79
CA PRO A 232 -10.04 11.52 -19.91
C PRO A 232 -9.52 12.08 -21.24
N VAL A 233 -9.33 11.18 -22.21
CA VAL A 233 -8.91 11.50 -23.58
C VAL A 233 -9.91 10.86 -24.52
N ILE A 234 -10.50 11.65 -25.41
CA ILE A 234 -11.45 11.16 -26.41
C ILE A 234 -10.66 10.70 -27.65
N ASP A 235 -10.89 9.46 -28.06
CA ASP A 235 -10.36 8.95 -29.32
C ASP A 235 -10.98 9.71 -30.48
N CYS A 236 -10.13 10.26 -31.32
CA CYS A 236 -10.58 11.08 -32.47
C CYS A 236 -11.16 10.24 -33.62
N ILE A 237 -11.07 8.90 -33.58
CA ILE A 237 -11.54 8.00 -34.65
C ILE A 237 -12.94 7.46 -34.35
N ASP A 238 -13.11 6.88 -33.10
CA ASP A 238 -14.38 6.24 -32.74
C ASP A 238 -15.17 7.00 -31.66
N GLY A 239 -14.59 8.05 -31.07
CA GLY A 239 -15.21 8.85 -30.01
C GLY A 239 -15.23 8.18 -28.65
N GLU A 240 -14.58 7.03 -28.49
CA GLU A 240 -14.47 6.37 -27.18
C GLU A 240 -13.61 7.19 -26.21
N GLU A 241 -13.99 7.16 -24.94
CA GLU A 241 -13.23 7.81 -23.88
C GLU A 241 -12.24 6.84 -23.26
N TYR A 242 -10.95 7.21 -23.29
CA TYR A 242 -9.88 6.55 -22.57
C TYR A 242 -9.42 7.41 -21.40
N ARG A 243 -8.77 6.82 -20.39
CA ARG A 243 -8.11 7.56 -19.34
C ARG A 243 -6.63 7.26 -19.35
N THR A 244 -5.82 8.34 -19.30
CA THR A 244 -4.38 8.24 -19.11
C THR A 244 -4.04 8.48 -17.64
N ASP A 245 -3.06 7.73 -17.11
CA ASP A 245 -2.65 7.85 -15.70
C ASP A 245 -2.13 9.25 -15.41
N PHE A 246 -1.38 9.85 -16.37
CA PHE A 246 -0.78 11.19 -16.25
C PHE A 246 -0.94 11.99 -17.53
N ALA A 247 -1.08 13.30 -17.39
CA ALA A 247 -1.04 14.22 -18.53
C ALA A 247 -0.28 15.49 -18.14
N TRP A 248 0.59 15.95 -19.01
CA TRP A 248 1.22 17.26 -18.92
C TRP A 248 0.63 18.16 -20.01
N MET A 249 0.19 19.33 -19.59
CA MET A 249 -0.47 20.30 -20.45
C MET A 249 0.35 21.58 -20.52
N ASP A 250 0.39 22.23 -21.68
CA ASP A 250 0.64 23.65 -21.78
C ASP A 250 -0.68 24.43 -21.68
N GLU A 251 -0.68 25.71 -21.98
CA GLU A 251 -1.88 26.55 -21.89
C GLU A 251 -3.00 26.16 -22.88
N VAL A 252 -2.69 25.37 -23.90
CA VAL A 252 -3.60 25.12 -25.03
C VAL A 252 -3.83 23.62 -25.28
N ARG A 253 -2.80 22.77 -25.06
CA ARG A 253 -2.83 21.36 -25.48
C ARG A 253 -2.06 20.43 -24.57
N ALA A 254 -2.28 19.14 -24.74
CA ALA A 254 -1.45 18.13 -24.12
C ALA A 254 -0.04 18.12 -24.72
N ILE A 255 0.98 18.17 -23.88
CA ILE A 255 2.40 18.01 -24.24
C ILE A 255 2.73 16.53 -24.34
N ALA A 256 2.33 15.76 -23.33
CA ALA A 256 2.54 14.32 -23.26
C ALA A 256 1.51 13.66 -22.34
N PHE A 257 1.25 12.39 -22.60
CA PHE A 257 0.54 11.48 -21.71
C PHE A 257 1.55 10.52 -21.07
N GLY A 258 1.26 10.07 -19.87
CA GLY A 258 2.07 9.09 -19.13
C GLY A 258 1.25 7.89 -18.70
N GLU A 259 1.81 6.70 -18.85
CA GLU A 259 1.19 5.43 -18.45
C GLU A 259 2.15 4.64 -17.57
N LEU A 260 1.68 4.23 -16.40
CA LEU A 260 2.40 3.35 -15.50
C LEU A 260 2.02 1.88 -15.78
N ASP A 261 2.92 1.15 -16.41
CA ASP A 261 2.71 -0.26 -16.70
C ASP A 261 2.85 -1.12 -15.43
N GLY A 262 1.74 -1.71 -14.99
CA GLY A 262 1.72 -2.65 -13.89
C GLY A 262 1.87 -4.10 -14.39
N GLN A 263 2.93 -4.81 -13.99
CA GLN A 263 3.12 -6.23 -14.34
C GLN A 263 1.95 -7.12 -13.88
N GLU A 264 1.26 -6.76 -12.79
CA GLU A 264 0.12 -7.54 -12.29
C GLU A 264 -1.17 -7.34 -13.12
N LYS A 265 -1.33 -6.20 -13.83
CA LYS A 265 -2.51 -5.97 -14.67
C LYS A 265 -2.57 -6.98 -15.83
N LEU A 266 -1.46 -7.21 -16.52
CA LEU A 266 -1.41 -8.15 -17.64
C LEU A 266 -1.77 -9.58 -17.24
N LEU A 267 -1.23 -10.10 -16.14
CA LEU A 267 -1.49 -11.47 -15.68
C LEU A 267 -2.93 -11.66 -15.13
N ASN A 268 -3.51 -10.65 -14.49
CA ASN A 268 -4.85 -10.74 -13.91
C ASN A 268 -5.97 -10.52 -14.93
N GLU A 269 -5.77 -9.67 -15.94
CA GLU A 269 -6.73 -9.45 -17.02
C GLU A 269 -6.84 -10.66 -17.94
N GLU A 270 -5.73 -11.35 -18.21
CA GLU A 270 -5.70 -12.61 -18.98
C GLU A 270 -6.49 -13.73 -18.29
N MET A 271 -6.34 -13.88 -16.98
CA MET A 271 -7.07 -14.90 -16.21
C MET A 271 -8.58 -14.62 -16.10
N ARG A 272 -9.01 -13.35 -16.21
CA ARG A 272 -10.41 -12.95 -16.05
C ARG A 272 -11.21 -12.91 -17.35
N ALA A 273 -10.60 -12.66 -18.50
CA ALA A 273 -11.31 -12.36 -19.75
C ALA A 273 -11.28 -13.49 -20.79
N GLY A 274 -10.51 -14.55 -20.60
CA GLY A 274 -10.36 -15.62 -21.60
C GLY A 274 -9.82 -15.15 -22.98
N ARG A 275 -9.28 -13.90 -23.05
CA ARG A 275 -8.65 -13.35 -24.24
C ARG A 275 -7.17 -13.70 -24.26
N SER A 276 -6.63 -13.99 -25.46
CA SER A 276 -5.19 -14.26 -25.57
C SER A 276 -4.38 -12.99 -25.32
N VAL A 277 -3.19 -13.13 -24.71
CA VAL A 277 -2.18 -12.05 -24.51
C VAL A 277 -1.98 -11.22 -25.78
N ALA A 278 -1.97 -11.91 -26.94
CA ALA A 278 -1.79 -11.26 -28.25
C ALA A 278 -2.89 -10.25 -28.59
N HIS A 279 -4.14 -10.50 -28.20
CA HIS A 279 -5.24 -9.57 -28.43
C HIS A 279 -5.13 -8.34 -27.50
N ALA A 280 -4.83 -8.53 -26.24
CA ALA A 280 -4.65 -7.43 -25.28
C ALA A 280 -3.50 -6.49 -25.71
N VAL A 281 -2.36 -7.06 -26.10
CA VAL A 281 -1.21 -6.29 -26.63
C VAL A 281 -1.56 -5.54 -27.93
N ARG A 282 -2.33 -6.17 -28.81
CA ARG A 282 -2.76 -5.54 -30.07
C ARG A 282 -3.70 -4.36 -29.79
N ASP A 283 -4.69 -4.55 -28.93
CA ASP A 283 -5.67 -3.52 -28.59
C ASP A 283 -4.97 -2.32 -27.92
N GLU A 284 -4.00 -2.59 -27.06
CA GLU A 284 -3.18 -1.57 -26.40
C GLU A 284 -2.33 -0.76 -27.41
N ARG A 285 -1.68 -1.43 -28.37
CA ARG A 285 -0.92 -0.75 -29.43
C ARG A 285 -1.81 0.10 -30.35
N LEU A 286 -3.01 -0.36 -30.64
CA LEU A 286 -3.97 0.42 -31.42
C LEU A 286 -4.41 1.67 -30.64
N ARG A 287 -4.67 1.54 -29.34
CA ARG A 287 -5.00 2.66 -28.45
C ARG A 287 -3.88 3.70 -28.43
N GLU A 288 -2.64 3.27 -28.22
CA GLU A 288 -1.47 4.16 -28.22
C GLU A 288 -1.31 4.89 -29.56
N SER A 289 -1.43 4.16 -30.69
CA SER A 289 -1.37 4.75 -32.02
C SER A 289 -2.41 5.82 -32.23
N ARG A 290 -3.62 5.68 -31.69
CA ARG A 290 -4.69 6.65 -31.77
C ARG A 290 -4.46 7.89 -30.90
N LEU A 291 -3.93 7.70 -29.69
CA LEU A 291 -3.55 8.80 -28.80
C LEU A 291 -2.46 9.70 -29.41
N THR A 292 -1.58 9.12 -30.23
CA THR A 292 -0.46 9.83 -30.87
C THR A 292 -0.82 10.54 -32.17
N ILE A 293 -2.03 10.35 -32.77
CA ILE A 293 -2.44 10.94 -34.02
C ILE A 293 -2.30 12.46 -34.01
N ASN A 294 -2.56 13.12 -32.90
CA ASN A 294 -2.46 14.59 -32.77
C ASN A 294 -1.05 15.08 -32.41
N GLY A 295 -0.02 14.20 -32.51
CA GLY A 295 1.37 14.54 -32.23
C GLY A 295 1.68 14.59 -30.69
N VAL A 296 0.76 14.14 -29.84
CA VAL A 296 0.99 14.03 -28.41
C VAL A 296 1.85 12.80 -28.15
N LYS A 297 2.90 12.97 -27.36
CA LYS A 297 3.79 11.86 -26.97
C LYS A 297 3.15 11.03 -25.88
N VAL A 298 3.35 9.70 -25.90
CA VAL A 298 2.97 8.79 -24.81
C VAL A 298 4.25 8.22 -24.19
N VAL A 299 4.51 8.55 -22.94
CA VAL A 299 5.62 7.99 -22.17
C VAL A 299 5.14 6.85 -21.28
N ARG A 300 5.70 5.66 -21.51
CA ARG A 300 5.39 4.46 -20.72
C ARG A 300 6.56 4.11 -19.82
N PHE A 301 6.28 3.75 -18.60
CA PHE A 301 7.29 3.36 -17.61
C PHE A 301 6.74 2.39 -16.59
N THR A 302 7.64 1.62 -15.99
CA THR A 302 7.34 0.66 -14.92
C THR A 302 7.81 1.21 -13.57
N MET A 303 7.35 0.60 -12.47
CA MET A 303 7.84 0.95 -11.13
C MET A 303 9.36 0.74 -11.00
N GLU A 304 9.94 -0.22 -11.69
CA GLU A 304 11.40 -0.43 -11.71
C GLU A 304 12.14 0.79 -12.26
N ILE A 305 11.63 1.39 -13.34
CA ILE A 305 12.17 2.64 -13.90
C ILE A 305 11.99 3.78 -12.91
N VAL A 306 10.84 3.92 -12.28
CA VAL A 306 10.55 4.97 -11.27
C VAL A 306 11.50 4.86 -10.07
N GLU A 307 11.82 3.65 -9.61
CA GLU A 307 12.75 3.39 -8.52
C GLU A 307 14.19 3.75 -8.90
N ASN A 308 14.58 3.61 -10.17
CA ASN A 308 15.84 4.12 -10.70
C ASN A 308 15.70 5.59 -11.10
N ARG A 309 15.90 6.49 -10.12
CA ARG A 309 15.70 7.95 -10.26
C ARG A 309 16.36 8.54 -11.50
N GLN A 310 17.61 8.15 -11.77
CA GLN A 310 18.36 8.68 -12.92
C GLN A 310 17.75 8.21 -14.25
N ALA A 311 17.38 6.93 -14.34
CA ALA A 311 16.75 6.39 -15.53
C ALA A 311 15.40 7.08 -15.79
N PHE A 312 14.61 7.28 -14.73
CA PHE A 312 13.30 7.92 -14.83
C PHE A 312 13.42 9.39 -15.23
N THR A 313 14.35 10.14 -14.62
CA THR A 313 14.64 11.53 -14.97
C THR A 313 15.05 11.66 -16.45
N ASN A 314 16.00 10.82 -16.89
CA ASN A 314 16.45 10.82 -18.29
C ASN A 314 15.31 10.51 -19.27
N LEU A 315 14.43 9.58 -18.91
CA LEU A 315 13.25 9.25 -19.72
C LEU A 315 12.32 10.46 -19.87
N LEU A 316 11.96 11.10 -18.77
CA LEU A 316 11.06 12.26 -18.78
C LEU A 316 11.68 13.45 -19.55
N ASP A 317 12.97 13.71 -19.39
CA ASP A 317 13.69 14.73 -20.14
C ASP A 317 13.70 14.43 -21.66
N ALA A 318 13.93 13.17 -22.06
CA ALA A 318 13.92 12.75 -23.46
C ALA A 318 12.54 12.95 -24.12
N TYR A 319 11.46 12.81 -23.35
CA TYR A 319 10.12 13.08 -23.81
C TYR A 319 9.75 14.58 -23.77
N GLY A 320 10.62 15.41 -23.17
CA GLY A 320 10.45 16.86 -23.08
C GLY A 320 9.39 17.27 -22.03
N ILE A 321 9.25 16.48 -20.97
CA ILE A 321 8.35 16.84 -19.87
C ILE A 321 8.88 18.12 -19.19
N PRO A 322 8.02 19.15 -19.03
CA PRO A 322 8.45 20.44 -18.48
C PRO A 322 8.98 20.32 -17.04
N ARG A 323 9.97 21.16 -16.72
CA ARG A 323 10.45 21.33 -15.34
C ARG A 323 9.86 22.60 -14.72
N VAL A 324 9.59 22.56 -13.43
CA VAL A 324 9.22 23.74 -12.67
C VAL A 324 10.48 24.58 -12.47
N ARG A 325 10.41 25.87 -12.85
CA ARG A 325 11.50 26.83 -12.70
C ARG A 325 11.58 27.35 -11.26
#